data_5eeb1d3555f0f7833d66ead6981380de
#
_entry.id   5eeb1d3555f0f7833d66ead6981380de
#
_cell.length_a   1.000
_cell.length_b   1.000
_cell.length_c   1.000
_cell.angle_alpha   90.00
_cell.angle_beta   90.00
_cell.angle_gamma   90.00
#
_symmetry.space_group_name_H-M   'P 1'
#
loop_
_entity.id
_entity.type
_entity.pdbx_description
1 polymer ?
#
loop_
_entity_poly.entity_id
_entity_poly.type
_entity_poly.pdbx_seq_one_letter_code
_entity_poly.pdbx_strand_id
1 'polypeptide(L)'
;MNYWMRRLRAALPWLLVGVLSSGVVLLARLPAAWIAPQFARATQGHVNLVDPEGSLWHGSATLMLAAGRDASGATLLPGRIVWRTAFWPLFVARVRMEMLQTEAMPEAVTVEASPRGANVSAGAIAVPASLLAGLGAPFNTLDLGGNVRLEWSPWRMFGTDAFGRLTVSLADMSSRVSLVKPLGSYQVVLQAQGAASTLDLSTSKGPLTLTGHGTFSRASVSFQGTASAAPDQRDNLAGLLNLLGRPVSPGTVALTFVR
;
A
#
# COMPACT_ATOMS: atom_id res chain seq x y z
N MET A 1 17.16 -38.44 -49.02
CA MET A 1 17.20 -37.67 -47.76
C MET A 1 16.59 -36.28 -47.80
N ASN A 2 15.88 -35.87 -48.91
CA ASN A 2 15.42 -34.48 -49.09
C ASN A 2 13.92 -34.27 -49.05
N TYR A 3 13.11 -35.31 -48.94
CA TYR A 3 11.65 -35.19 -48.96
C TYR A 3 11.06 -34.69 -47.64
N TRP A 4 11.63 -35.11 -46.52
CA TRP A 4 11.25 -34.72 -45.17
C TRP A 4 11.61 -33.24 -44.86
N MET A 5 12.77 -32.78 -45.33
CA MET A 5 13.19 -31.39 -45.15
C MET A 5 12.33 -30.38 -45.95
N ARG A 6 11.82 -30.79 -47.13
CA ARG A 6 10.90 -29.95 -47.92
C ARG A 6 9.53 -29.83 -47.25
N ARG A 7 9.00 -30.91 -46.69
CA ARG A 7 7.74 -30.89 -45.90
C ARG A 7 7.88 -30.11 -44.61
N LEU A 8 8.99 -30.23 -43.88
CA LEU A 8 9.27 -29.42 -42.70
C LEU A 8 9.37 -27.93 -43.04
N ARG A 9 10.02 -27.55 -44.11
CA ARG A 9 10.10 -26.15 -44.57
C ARG A 9 8.74 -25.59 -45.01
N ALA A 10 7.87 -26.39 -45.61
CA ALA A 10 6.52 -25.98 -45.96
C ALA A 10 5.57 -25.90 -44.73
N ALA A 11 5.79 -26.71 -43.70
CA ALA A 11 5.00 -26.67 -42.48
C ALA A 11 5.45 -25.59 -41.49
N LEU A 12 6.70 -25.12 -41.59
CA LEU A 12 7.28 -24.14 -40.68
C LEU A 12 6.45 -22.84 -40.55
N PRO A 13 5.97 -22.19 -41.62
CA PRO A 13 5.14 -20.99 -41.51
C PRO A 13 3.81 -21.25 -40.79
N TRP A 14 3.19 -22.41 -41.05
CA TRP A 14 1.93 -22.78 -40.40
C TRP A 14 2.12 -23.09 -38.90
N LEU A 15 3.23 -23.71 -38.52
CA LEU A 15 3.62 -23.92 -37.13
C LEU A 15 3.90 -22.59 -36.44
N LEU A 16 4.61 -21.67 -37.09
CA LEU A 16 4.84 -20.32 -36.57
C LEU A 16 3.52 -19.55 -36.36
N VAL A 17 2.63 -19.58 -37.29
CA VAL A 17 1.30 -18.96 -37.16
C VAL A 17 0.49 -19.63 -36.03
N GLY A 18 0.53 -20.96 -35.95
CA GLY A 18 -0.13 -21.71 -34.88
C GLY A 18 0.40 -21.37 -33.47
N VAL A 19 1.72 -21.31 -33.32
CA VAL A 19 2.38 -20.93 -32.06
C VAL A 19 2.10 -19.47 -31.70
N LEU A 20 2.18 -18.56 -32.69
CA LEU A 20 1.90 -17.13 -32.49
C LEU A 20 0.44 -16.91 -32.10
N SER A 21 -0.51 -17.53 -32.80
CA SER A 21 -1.93 -17.40 -32.49
C SER A 21 -2.27 -18.01 -31.12
N SER A 22 -1.71 -19.18 -30.79
CA SER A 22 -1.86 -19.78 -29.45
C SER A 22 -1.27 -18.89 -28.37
N GLY A 23 -0.10 -18.29 -28.61
CA GLY A 23 0.53 -17.34 -27.70
C GLY A 23 -0.33 -16.09 -27.46
N VAL A 24 -0.91 -15.52 -28.53
CA VAL A 24 -1.83 -14.37 -28.41
C VAL A 24 -3.09 -14.74 -27.64
N VAL A 25 -3.67 -15.90 -27.90
CA VAL A 25 -4.87 -16.36 -27.16
C VAL A 25 -4.55 -16.62 -25.68
N LEU A 26 -3.43 -17.25 -25.39
CA LEU A 26 -2.99 -17.45 -24.00
C LEU A 26 -2.74 -16.11 -23.30
N LEU A 27 -2.08 -15.18 -23.96
CA LEU A 27 -1.85 -13.84 -23.43
C LEU A 27 -3.17 -13.11 -23.18
N ALA A 28 -4.11 -13.16 -24.12
CA ALA A 28 -5.42 -12.53 -24.00
C ALA A 28 -6.30 -13.14 -22.90
N ARG A 29 -6.07 -14.39 -22.54
CA ARG A 29 -6.82 -15.15 -21.53
C ARG A 29 -6.07 -15.31 -20.20
N LEU A 30 -4.95 -14.59 -19.98
CA LEU A 30 -4.22 -14.67 -18.71
C LEU A 30 -5.15 -14.41 -17.53
N PRO A 31 -5.34 -15.39 -16.61
CA PRO A 31 -6.25 -15.24 -15.49
C PRO A 31 -5.72 -14.22 -14.48
N ALA A 32 -6.63 -13.47 -13.86
CA ALA A 32 -6.32 -12.53 -12.78
C ALA A 32 -5.58 -13.19 -11.60
N ALA A 33 -5.83 -14.46 -11.36
CA ALA A 33 -5.20 -15.24 -10.30
C ALA A 33 -3.65 -15.26 -10.37
N TRP A 34 -3.05 -15.02 -11.54
CA TRP A 34 -1.60 -14.97 -11.70
C TRP A 34 -0.96 -13.71 -11.09
N ILE A 35 -1.74 -12.63 -10.93
CA ILE A 35 -1.27 -11.38 -10.32
C ILE A 35 -1.14 -11.52 -8.80
N ALA A 36 -2.07 -12.24 -8.16
CA ALA A 36 -2.17 -12.30 -6.71
C ALA A 36 -0.86 -12.73 -6.02
N PRO A 37 -0.17 -13.81 -6.42
CA PRO A 37 1.09 -14.21 -5.78
C PRO A 37 2.24 -13.23 -6.06
N GLN A 38 2.23 -12.53 -7.19
CA GLN A 38 3.25 -11.52 -7.49
C GLN A 38 3.06 -10.28 -6.62
N PHE A 39 1.80 -9.87 -6.44
CA PHE A 39 1.45 -8.76 -5.57
C PHE A 39 1.78 -9.05 -4.10
N ALA A 40 1.44 -10.24 -3.62
CA ALA A 40 1.79 -10.69 -2.28
C ALA A 40 3.32 -10.70 -2.05
N ARG A 41 4.11 -11.13 -3.03
CA ARG A 41 5.58 -11.10 -2.95
C ARG A 41 6.12 -9.67 -2.91
N ALA A 42 5.60 -8.78 -3.76
CA ALA A 42 6.02 -7.38 -3.83
C ALA A 42 5.73 -6.62 -2.54
N THR A 43 4.64 -6.96 -1.86
CA THR A 43 4.21 -6.35 -0.59
C THR A 43 4.69 -7.15 0.65
N GLN A 44 5.54 -8.16 0.47
CA GLN A 44 6.00 -9.06 1.56
C GLN A 44 4.84 -9.72 2.33
N GLY A 45 3.68 -9.87 1.70
CA GLY A 45 2.49 -10.45 2.29
C GLY A 45 1.63 -9.46 3.10
N HIS A 46 2.02 -8.19 3.20
CA HIS A 46 1.21 -7.20 3.93
C HIS A 46 -0.08 -6.82 3.21
N VAL A 47 -0.08 -6.86 1.89
CA VAL A 47 -1.28 -6.64 1.08
C VAL A 47 -1.45 -7.82 0.14
N ASN A 48 -2.59 -8.46 0.18
CA ASN A 48 -2.92 -9.63 -0.63
C ASN A 48 -4.18 -9.37 -1.45
N LEU A 49 -4.25 -9.98 -2.63
CA LEU A 49 -5.45 -10.01 -3.46
C LEU A 49 -6.17 -11.34 -3.21
N VAL A 50 -7.38 -11.26 -2.69
CA VAL A 50 -8.24 -12.41 -2.40
C VAL A 50 -9.36 -12.45 -3.42
N ASP A 51 -9.77 -13.65 -3.80
CA ASP A 51 -10.85 -13.89 -4.74
C ASP A 51 -10.69 -13.10 -6.06
N PRO A 52 -9.54 -13.27 -6.75
CA PRO A 52 -9.30 -12.60 -8.02
C PRO A 52 -10.18 -13.19 -9.12
N GLU A 53 -10.96 -12.33 -9.77
CA GLU A 53 -11.85 -12.68 -10.88
C GLU A 53 -11.45 -11.98 -12.17
N GLY A 54 -11.79 -12.58 -13.31
CA GLY A 54 -11.53 -12.04 -14.64
C GLY A 54 -10.11 -12.32 -15.13
N SER A 55 -9.54 -11.38 -15.84
CA SER A 55 -8.25 -11.51 -16.49
C SER A 55 -7.25 -10.44 -16.05
N LEU A 56 -5.99 -10.58 -16.48
CA LEU A 56 -4.95 -9.55 -16.31
C LEU A 56 -5.38 -8.20 -16.92
N TRP A 57 -6.21 -8.22 -17.95
CA TRP A 57 -6.65 -7.04 -18.69
C TRP A 57 -7.85 -6.35 -18.06
N HIS A 58 -8.78 -7.13 -17.56
CA HIS A 58 -10.00 -6.67 -16.89
C HIS A 58 -10.30 -7.64 -15.78
N GLY A 59 -10.11 -7.22 -14.56
CA GLY A 59 -10.35 -8.07 -13.41
C GLY A 59 -10.74 -7.30 -12.18
N SER A 60 -11.06 -8.05 -11.15
CA SER A 60 -11.35 -7.52 -9.82
C SER A 60 -10.83 -8.46 -8.75
N ALA A 61 -10.59 -7.95 -7.57
CA ALA A 61 -10.22 -8.72 -6.38
C ALA A 61 -10.57 -7.96 -5.12
N THR A 62 -10.65 -8.63 -4.00
CA THR A 62 -10.75 -8.02 -2.68
C THR A 62 -9.35 -7.82 -2.10
N LEU A 63 -9.06 -6.64 -1.55
CA LEU A 63 -7.81 -6.39 -0.85
C LEU A 63 -7.88 -6.93 0.57
N MET A 64 -6.84 -7.64 0.97
CA MET A 64 -6.65 -8.14 2.32
C MET A 64 -5.36 -7.58 2.90
N LEU A 65 -5.45 -6.96 4.07
CA LEU A 65 -4.30 -6.53 4.85
C LEU A 65 -3.93 -7.62 5.85
N ALA A 66 -2.65 -7.96 5.92
CA ALA A 66 -2.12 -8.98 6.82
C ALA A 66 -0.80 -8.54 7.45
N ALA A 67 -0.45 -9.12 8.59
CA ALA A 67 0.80 -8.86 9.30
C ALA A 67 2.03 -9.53 8.63
N GLY A 68 2.04 -9.64 7.32
CA GLY A 68 3.03 -10.37 6.55
C GLY A 68 2.47 -11.71 6.04
N ARG A 69 3.28 -12.76 6.03
CA ARG A 69 2.90 -14.07 5.48
C ARG A 69 1.88 -14.83 6.34
N ASP A 70 1.78 -14.49 7.62
CA ASP A 70 0.81 -15.07 8.53
C ASP A 70 -0.51 -14.31 8.44
N ALA A 71 -1.54 -14.96 7.93
CA ALA A 71 -2.87 -14.38 7.76
C ALA A 71 -3.70 -14.33 9.06
N SER A 72 -3.11 -14.67 10.22
CA SER A 72 -3.77 -14.57 11.51
C SER A 72 -4.07 -13.12 11.85
N GLY A 73 -5.34 -12.74 11.93
CA GLY A 73 -5.76 -11.36 12.16
C GLY A 73 -5.83 -10.49 10.90
N ALA A 74 -5.76 -11.08 9.71
CA ALA A 74 -5.94 -10.34 8.47
C ALA A 74 -7.33 -9.70 8.38
N THR A 75 -7.39 -8.49 7.81
CA THR A 75 -8.63 -7.75 7.59
C THR A 75 -8.87 -7.55 6.10
N LEU A 76 -10.12 -7.72 5.68
CA LEU A 76 -10.54 -7.45 4.30
C LEU A 76 -10.96 -5.99 4.16
N LEU A 77 -10.50 -5.35 3.10
CA LEU A 77 -10.99 -4.03 2.73
C LEU A 77 -12.41 -4.19 2.14
N PRO A 78 -13.42 -3.44 2.63
CA PRO A 78 -14.74 -3.46 2.03
C PRO A 78 -14.70 -3.08 0.56
N GLY A 79 -15.55 -3.72 -0.25
CA GLY A 79 -15.59 -3.51 -1.70
C GLY A 79 -14.46 -4.22 -2.45
N ARG A 80 -14.48 -4.10 -3.76
CA ARG A 80 -13.52 -4.74 -4.66
C ARG A 80 -12.65 -3.70 -5.34
N ILE A 81 -11.39 -4.02 -5.53
CA ILE A 81 -10.55 -3.30 -6.47
C ILE A 81 -10.83 -3.84 -7.88
N VAL A 82 -11.09 -2.95 -8.80
CA VAL A 82 -11.31 -3.25 -10.22
C VAL A 82 -10.15 -2.65 -11.00
N TRP A 83 -9.60 -3.40 -11.95
CA TRP A 83 -8.53 -2.90 -12.80
C TRP A 83 -8.82 -3.11 -14.28
N ARG A 84 -8.24 -2.22 -15.08
CA ARG A 84 -8.16 -2.29 -16.53
C ARG A 84 -6.74 -2.04 -16.99
N THR A 85 -6.18 -3.00 -17.71
CA THR A 85 -4.82 -2.89 -18.26
C THR A 85 -4.93 -2.64 -19.75
N ALA A 86 -4.27 -1.59 -20.26
CA ALA A 86 -4.24 -1.30 -21.68
C ALA A 86 -3.27 -2.24 -22.40
N PHE A 87 -3.75 -2.86 -23.49
CA PHE A 87 -2.96 -3.82 -24.26
C PHE A 87 -1.90 -3.16 -25.16
N TRP A 88 -2.27 -2.08 -25.86
CA TRP A 88 -1.40 -1.44 -26.85
C TRP A 88 -0.06 -0.89 -26.32
N PRO A 89 0.01 -0.31 -25.11
CA PRO A 89 1.29 0.18 -24.57
C PRO A 89 2.35 -0.90 -24.38
N LEU A 90 1.96 -2.17 -24.29
CA LEU A 90 2.90 -3.28 -24.12
C LEU A 90 3.84 -3.46 -25.31
N PHE A 91 3.40 -3.12 -26.54
CA PHE A 91 4.26 -3.18 -27.72
C PHE A 91 5.46 -2.21 -27.66
N VAL A 92 5.37 -1.20 -26.82
CA VAL A 92 6.46 -0.24 -26.55
C VAL A 92 7.05 -0.43 -25.15
N ALA A 93 6.93 -1.63 -24.59
CA ALA A 93 7.39 -2.01 -23.27
C ALA A 93 6.86 -1.06 -22.15
N ARG A 94 5.60 -0.65 -22.26
CA ARG A 94 4.89 0.13 -21.25
C ARG A 94 3.67 -0.64 -20.76
N VAL A 95 3.45 -0.63 -19.46
CA VAL A 95 2.22 -1.12 -18.84
C VAL A 95 1.43 0.09 -18.38
N ARG A 96 0.17 0.18 -18.79
CA ARG A 96 -0.76 1.19 -18.28
C ARG A 96 -1.96 0.46 -17.69
N MET A 97 -2.19 0.68 -16.41
CA MET A 97 -3.27 0.07 -15.64
C MET A 97 -4.07 1.16 -14.94
N GLU A 98 -5.37 1.11 -15.07
CA GLU A 98 -6.30 1.93 -14.30
C GLU A 98 -6.90 1.06 -13.19
N MET A 99 -6.91 1.57 -11.98
CA MET A 99 -7.43 0.88 -10.80
C MET A 99 -8.41 1.76 -10.06
N LEU A 100 -9.51 1.17 -9.63
CA LEU A 100 -10.54 1.81 -8.81
C LEU A 100 -10.95 0.85 -7.69
N GLN A 101 -10.96 1.32 -6.49
CA GLN A 101 -11.59 0.61 -5.38
C GLN A 101 -12.98 1.22 -5.16
N THR A 102 -14.01 0.40 -5.29
CA THR A 102 -15.40 0.86 -5.50
C THR A 102 -16.01 1.62 -4.33
N GLU A 103 -15.55 1.41 -3.10
CA GLU A 103 -16.14 2.00 -1.89
C GLU A 103 -15.25 3.06 -1.23
N ALA A 104 -13.94 2.94 -1.35
CA ALA A 104 -13.00 3.79 -0.62
C ALA A 104 -12.29 4.83 -1.48
N MET A 105 -12.31 4.69 -2.83
CA MET A 105 -11.64 5.60 -3.75
C MET A 105 -12.65 6.44 -4.53
N PRO A 106 -12.55 7.78 -4.50
CA PRO A 106 -13.45 8.66 -5.26
C PRO A 106 -13.17 8.63 -6.75
N GLU A 107 -11.93 8.36 -7.16
CA GLU A 107 -11.47 8.41 -8.54
C GLU A 107 -10.54 7.25 -8.86
N ALA A 108 -10.49 6.86 -10.15
CA ALA A 108 -9.58 5.84 -10.62
C ALA A 108 -8.13 6.33 -10.62
N VAL A 109 -7.23 5.46 -10.20
CA VAL A 109 -5.79 5.71 -10.18
C VAL A 109 -5.15 5.01 -11.37
N THR A 110 -4.35 5.76 -12.13
CA THR A 110 -3.58 5.24 -13.25
C THR A 110 -2.16 4.95 -12.82
N VAL A 111 -1.71 3.72 -13.09
CA VAL A 111 -0.32 3.29 -12.93
C VAL A 111 0.28 3.05 -14.30
N GLU A 112 1.37 3.74 -14.59
CA GLU A 112 2.17 3.52 -15.79
C GLU A 112 3.56 3.02 -15.40
N ALA A 113 3.96 1.90 -15.95
CA ALA A 113 5.28 1.32 -15.70
C ALA A 113 6.02 1.10 -17.03
N SER A 114 7.33 1.28 -17.00
CA SER A 114 8.24 1.07 -18.12
C SER A 114 9.59 0.60 -17.59
N PRO A 115 10.51 0.09 -18.43
CA PRO A 115 11.87 -0.25 -18.01
C PRO A 115 12.68 0.93 -17.43
N ARG A 116 12.24 2.17 -17.67
CA ARG A 116 12.89 3.38 -17.18
C ARG A 116 12.33 3.86 -15.83
N GLY A 117 11.15 3.40 -15.43
CA GLY A 117 10.51 3.84 -14.20
C GLY A 117 9.00 3.63 -14.20
N ALA A 118 8.36 4.11 -13.15
CA ALA A 118 6.92 4.04 -13.00
C ALA A 118 6.33 5.38 -12.56
N ASN A 119 5.10 5.64 -13.00
CA ASN A 119 4.31 6.80 -12.60
C ASN A 119 2.98 6.32 -12.02
N VAL A 120 2.54 6.93 -10.94
CA VAL A 120 1.22 6.71 -10.34
C VAL A 120 0.51 8.06 -10.31
N SER A 121 -0.72 8.14 -10.80
CA SER A 121 -1.50 9.38 -10.73
C SER A 121 -1.84 9.74 -9.28
N ALA A 122 -2.17 10.99 -9.04
CA ALA A 122 -2.76 11.39 -7.76
C ALA A 122 -3.99 10.54 -7.44
N GLY A 123 -4.26 10.37 -6.16
CA GLY A 123 -5.44 9.64 -5.72
C GLY A 123 -5.68 9.80 -4.22
N ALA A 124 -6.79 9.29 -3.78
CA ALA A 124 -7.17 9.24 -2.38
C ALA A 124 -7.90 7.93 -2.07
N ILE A 125 -7.74 7.46 -0.84
CA ILE A 125 -8.50 6.33 -0.31
C ILE A 125 -8.90 6.62 1.14
N ALA A 126 -10.14 6.33 1.50
CA ALA A 126 -10.66 6.49 2.84
C ALA A 126 -11.12 5.15 3.39
N VAL A 127 -10.63 4.79 4.57
CA VAL A 127 -10.91 3.49 5.19
C VAL A 127 -11.12 3.65 6.70
N PRO A 128 -11.88 2.76 7.35
CA PRO A 128 -11.95 2.70 8.81
C PRO A 128 -10.60 2.34 9.42
N ALA A 129 -10.26 2.95 10.56
CA ALA A 129 -9.00 2.66 11.26
C ALA A 129 -8.89 1.21 11.76
N SER A 130 -10.02 0.55 11.98
CA SER A 130 -10.06 -0.88 12.37
C SER A 130 -9.35 -1.81 11.37
N LEU A 131 -9.26 -1.41 10.09
CA LEU A 131 -8.54 -2.18 9.07
C LEU A 131 -7.02 -2.24 9.33
N LEU A 132 -6.46 -1.25 10.05
CA LEU A 132 -5.05 -1.24 10.42
C LEU A 132 -4.67 -2.43 11.32
N ALA A 133 -5.63 -3.01 12.05
CA ALA A 133 -5.38 -4.20 12.85
C ALA A 133 -4.80 -5.36 12.04
N GLY A 134 -5.17 -5.47 10.76
CA GLY A 134 -4.63 -6.45 9.82
C GLY A 134 -3.13 -6.31 9.57
N LEU A 135 -2.54 -5.16 9.81
CA LEU A 135 -1.09 -4.95 9.69
C LEU A 135 -0.27 -5.52 10.86
N GLY A 136 -0.93 -6.09 11.89
CA GLY A 136 -0.28 -6.68 13.05
C GLY A 136 0.10 -5.68 14.14
N ALA A 137 1.06 -6.08 14.99
CA ALA A 137 1.50 -5.21 16.08
C ALA A 137 2.21 -3.94 15.57
N PRO A 138 1.97 -2.78 16.21
CA PRO A 138 1.14 -2.57 17.41
C PRO A 138 -0.37 -2.37 17.13
N PHE A 139 -0.79 -2.26 15.87
CA PHE A 139 -2.16 -1.84 15.50
C PHE A 139 -3.24 -2.81 15.96
N ASN A 140 -2.97 -4.13 15.90
CA ASN A 140 -3.88 -5.16 16.40
C ASN A 140 -4.06 -5.13 17.92
N THR A 141 -3.02 -4.72 18.66
CA THR A 141 -3.06 -4.60 20.13
C THR A 141 -3.83 -3.36 20.56
N LEU A 142 -3.66 -2.26 19.80
CA LEU A 142 -4.30 -0.99 20.10
C LEU A 142 -5.79 -0.98 19.74
N ASP A 143 -6.23 -1.86 18.84
CA ASP A 143 -7.61 -1.94 18.33
C ASP A 143 -8.19 -0.55 18.04
N LEU A 144 -7.63 0.06 16.98
CA LEU A 144 -7.87 1.44 16.63
C LEU A 144 -9.25 1.63 15.99
N GLY A 145 -9.99 2.62 16.49
CA GLY A 145 -11.20 3.14 15.87
C GLY A 145 -10.98 4.55 15.34
N GLY A 146 -11.83 4.98 14.43
CA GLY A 146 -11.74 6.27 13.75
C GLY A 146 -11.69 6.10 12.23
N ASN A 147 -11.34 7.17 11.53
CA ASN A 147 -11.26 7.20 10.08
C ASN A 147 -9.84 7.51 9.61
N VAL A 148 -9.38 6.78 8.62
CA VAL A 148 -8.08 6.95 7.98
C VAL A 148 -8.29 7.36 6.54
N ARG A 149 -7.69 8.48 6.13
CA ARG A 149 -7.69 8.98 4.77
C ARG A 149 -6.26 9.12 4.29
N LEU A 150 -5.94 8.46 3.20
CA LEU A 150 -4.67 8.57 2.50
C LEU A 150 -4.91 9.38 1.23
N GLU A 151 -4.09 10.41 1.04
CA GLU A 151 -4.08 11.24 -0.17
C GLU A 151 -2.66 11.30 -0.70
N TRP A 152 -2.49 11.10 -1.99
CA TRP A 152 -1.15 11.19 -2.60
C TRP A 152 -1.15 12.05 -3.85
N SER A 153 -0.08 12.83 -3.99
CA SER A 153 0.25 13.52 -5.23
C SER A 153 0.71 12.53 -6.31
N PRO A 154 0.85 12.94 -7.56
CA PRO A 154 1.47 12.06 -8.55
C PRO A 154 2.84 11.59 -8.08
N TRP A 155 3.06 10.24 -8.13
CA TRP A 155 4.34 9.61 -7.82
C TRP A 155 5.10 9.28 -9.08
N ARG A 156 6.39 9.55 -9.06
CA ARG A 156 7.33 9.19 -10.11
C ARG A 156 8.49 8.42 -9.50
N MET A 157 8.82 7.29 -10.10
CA MET A 157 9.90 6.40 -9.67
C MET A 157 10.84 6.17 -10.85
N PHE A 158 12.14 6.43 -10.67
CA PHE A 158 13.18 6.21 -11.66
C PHE A 158 14.32 5.45 -11.00
N GLY A 159 14.51 4.19 -11.40
CA GLY A 159 15.48 3.32 -10.75
C GLY A 159 15.21 3.21 -9.25
N THR A 160 16.01 3.89 -8.47
CA THR A 160 15.94 3.86 -6.99
C THR A 160 15.32 5.11 -6.38
N ASP A 161 15.11 6.12 -7.20
CA ASP A 161 14.63 7.42 -6.76
C ASP A 161 13.11 7.48 -6.86
N ALA A 162 12.50 8.03 -5.83
CA ALA A 162 11.07 8.25 -5.77
C ALA A 162 10.77 9.72 -5.50
N PHE A 163 9.74 10.24 -6.16
CA PHE A 163 9.27 11.61 -5.99
C PHE A 163 7.77 11.60 -5.83
N GLY A 164 7.29 12.20 -4.77
CA GLY A 164 5.86 12.28 -4.46
C GLY A 164 5.62 12.64 -3.01
N ARG A 165 4.37 12.91 -2.69
CA ARG A 165 3.91 13.18 -1.33
C ARG A 165 2.74 12.28 -1.01
N LEU A 166 2.74 11.68 0.17
CA LEU A 166 1.62 10.96 0.76
C LEU A 166 1.24 11.67 2.06
N THR A 167 -0.02 11.99 2.19
CA THR A 167 -0.61 12.53 3.42
C THR A 167 -1.58 11.50 3.98
N VAL A 168 -1.37 11.09 5.22
CA VAL A 168 -2.28 10.21 5.96
C VAL A 168 -2.94 11.04 7.04
N SER A 169 -4.25 11.21 6.95
CA SER A 169 -5.07 11.89 7.93
C SER A 169 -5.81 10.86 8.77
N LEU A 170 -5.63 10.92 10.06
CA LEU A 170 -6.23 10.06 11.07
C LEU A 170 -7.23 10.88 11.86
N ALA A 171 -8.52 10.69 11.63
CA ALA A 171 -9.58 11.51 12.23
C ALA A 171 -10.27 10.76 13.38
N ASP A 172 -10.41 11.48 14.50
CA ASP A 172 -11.15 11.04 15.69
C ASP A 172 -10.72 9.64 16.20
N MET A 173 -9.40 9.47 16.25
CA MET A 173 -8.79 8.20 16.62
C MET A 173 -9.15 7.81 18.05
N SER A 174 -9.45 6.56 18.26
CA SER A 174 -9.72 5.95 19.56
C SER A 174 -9.00 4.60 19.64
N SER A 175 -8.82 4.13 20.87
CA SER A 175 -8.23 2.80 21.12
C SER A 175 -9.02 2.09 22.20
N ARG A 176 -9.11 0.76 22.11
CA ARG A 176 -9.80 -0.03 23.13
C ARG A 176 -9.01 -0.06 24.46
N VAL A 177 -7.69 0.09 24.39
CA VAL A 177 -6.82 0.10 25.57
C VAL A 177 -6.79 1.44 26.30
N SER A 178 -7.51 2.46 25.79
CA SER A 178 -7.62 3.78 26.41
C SER A 178 -9.03 4.06 26.93
N LEU A 179 -9.11 4.67 28.10
CA LEU A 179 -10.36 5.18 28.65
C LEU A 179 -10.77 6.51 28.01
N VAL A 180 -9.81 7.23 27.43
CA VAL A 180 -10.03 8.53 26.78
C VAL A 180 -10.43 8.31 25.32
N LYS A 181 -11.58 8.82 24.93
CA LYS A 181 -12.11 8.74 23.56
C LYS A 181 -12.78 10.06 23.17
N PRO A 182 -12.41 10.68 22.04
CA PRO A 182 -11.33 10.32 21.15
C PRO A 182 -9.95 10.65 21.74
N LEU A 183 -8.90 9.94 21.30
CA LEU A 183 -7.51 10.24 21.60
C LEU A 183 -7.03 11.50 20.90
N GLY A 184 -7.45 11.68 19.65
CA GLY A 184 -7.10 12.83 18.84
C GLY A 184 -7.23 12.58 17.34
N SER A 185 -6.87 13.61 16.58
CA SER A 185 -6.71 13.54 15.13
C SER A 185 -5.28 13.91 14.76
N TYR A 186 -4.70 13.13 13.86
CA TYR A 186 -3.28 13.19 13.52
C TYR A 186 -3.08 13.29 12.02
N GLN A 187 -1.95 13.84 11.62
CA GLN A 187 -1.53 13.90 10.24
C GLN A 187 -0.10 13.37 10.11
N VAL A 188 0.11 12.47 9.17
CA VAL A 188 1.42 11.99 8.78
C VAL A 188 1.65 12.42 7.34
N VAL A 189 2.74 13.12 7.08
CA VAL A 189 3.15 13.53 5.74
C VAL A 189 4.46 12.84 5.39
N LEU A 190 4.43 11.98 4.38
CA LEU A 190 5.62 11.38 3.79
C LEU A 190 5.96 12.12 2.49
N GLN A 191 7.17 12.62 2.38
CA GLN A 191 7.67 13.27 1.17
C GLN A 191 8.91 12.56 0.65
N ALA A 192 8.78 12.00 -0.54
CA ALA A 192 9.88 11.37 -1.25
C ALA A 192 10.57 12.38 -2.18
N GLN A 193 11.89 12.48 -2.08
CA GLN A 193 12.74 13.43 -2.83
C GLN A 193 14.01 12.72 -3.34
N GLY A 194 13.82 11.83 -4.31
CA GLY A 194 14.91 10.99 -4.82
C GLY A 194 15.22 9.80 -3.94
N ALA A 195 16.47 9.62 -3.54
CA ALA A 195 16.94 8.50 -2.75
C ALA A 195 16.56 8.57 -1.27
N ALA A 196 16.11 9.74 -0.80
CA ALA A 196 15.69 9.96 0.57
C ALA A 196 14.21 10.37 0.66
N SER A 197 13.58 10.06 1.78
CA SER A 197 12.22 10.46 2.09
C SER A 197 12.17 11.02 3.52
N THR A 198 11.32 11.99 3.75
CA THR A 198 11.05 12.53 5.08
C THR A 198 9.63 12.15 5.51
N LEU A 199 9.45 11.99 6.80
CA LEU A 199 8.15 11.75 7.42
C LEU A 199 7.94 12.73 8.56
N ASP A 200 6.84 13.44 8.54
CA ASP A 200 6.41 14.36 9.58
C ASP A 200 5.11 13.88 10.19
N LEU A 201 5.08 13.72 11.51
CA LEU A 201 3.91 13.38 12.30
C LEU A 201 3.50 14.60 13.12
N SER A 202 2.25 14.99 13.03
CA SER A 202 1.67 16.11 13.80
C SER A 202 0.29 15.78 14.31
N THR A 203 -0.11 16.45 15.38
CA THR A 203 -1.46 16.37 15.94
C THR A 203 -2.25 17.60 15.54
N SER A 204 -3.46 17.36 15.01
CA SER A 204 -4.40 18.45 14.67
C SER A 204 -5.28 18.82 15.87
N LYS A 205 -5.74 17.84 16.64
CA LYS A 205 -6.58 18.05 17.83
C LYS A 205 -6.57 16.82 18.74
N GLY A 206 -6.85 17.01 20.03
CA GLY A 206 -7.10 15.93 20.98
C GLY A 206 -6.20 15.97 22.21
N PRO A 207 -6.54 15.18 23.24
CA PRO A 207 -5.82 15.12 24.50
C PRO A 207 -4.48 14.35 24.41
N LEU A 208 -4.28 13.50 23.43
CA LEU A 208 -3.00 12.85 23.15
C LEU A 208 -2.30 13.58 21.99
N THR A 209 -1.19 14.23 22.29
CA THR A 209 -0.39 14.95 21.28
C THR A 209 0.75 14.07 20.82
N LEU A 210 0.83 13.84 19.52
CA LEU A 210 1.92 13.12 18.85
C LEU A 210 2.64 14.07 17.91
N THR A 211 3.95 14.16 18.02
CA THR A 211 4.80 14.90 17.10
C THR A 211 6.04 14.09 16.79
N GLY A 212 6.52 14.20 15.57
CA GLY A 212 7.73 13.48 15.21
C GLY A 212 8.20 13.80 13.80
N HIS A 213 9.47 13.56 13.59
CA HIS A 213 10.14 13.69 12.30
C HIS A 213 10.98 12.46 12.03
N GLY A 214 10.97 11.99 10.80
CA GLY A 214 11.75 10.84 10.37
C GLY A 214 12.41 11.05 9.02
N THR A 215 13.50 10.35 8.82
CA THR A 215 14.18 10.27 7.52
C THR A 215 14.36 8.82 7.14
N PHE A 216 14.10 8.53 5.88
CA PHE A 216 14.17 7.18 5.34
C PHE A 216 15.06 7.21 4.11
N SER A 217 16.09 6.40 4.13
CA SER A 217 16.95 6.14 2.99
C SER A 217 17.19 4.63 2.86
N ARG A 218 17.92 4.21 1.83
CA ARG A 218 18.31 2.80 1.72
C ARG A 218 19.31 2.36 2.80
N ALA A 219 20.10 3.29 3.31
CA ALA A 219 21.16 3.03 4.26
C ALA A 219 20.69 3.16 5.72
N SER A 220 19.63 3.92 5.96
CA SER A 220 19.19 4.21 7.33
C SER A 220 17.72 4.57 7.38
N VAL A 221 17.09 4.18 8.46
CA VAL A 221 15.75 4.59 8.84
C VAL A 221 15.87 5.21 10.22
N SER A 222 15.48 6.46 10.36
CA SER A 222 15.51 7.20 11.61
C SER A 222 14.18 7.90 11.81
N PHE A 223 13.59 7.73 12.98
CA PHE A 223 12.41 8.47 13.41
C PHE A 223 12.59 8.90 14.85
N GLN A 224 12.30 10.15 15.14
CA GLN A 224 12.31 10.74 16.48
C GLN A 224 11.03 11.52 16.68
N GLY A 225 10.40 11.33 17.81
CA GLY A 225 9.16 12.00 18.14
C GLY A 225 8.86 11.95 19.63
N THR A 226 7.75 12.56 19.97
CA THR A 226 7.22 12.57 21.34
C THR A 226 5.72 12.31 21.31
N ALA A 227 5.25 11.61 22.33
CA ALA A 227 3.85 11.50 22.65
C ALA A 227 3.60 12.10 24.03
N SER A 228 2.64 13.03 24.15
CA SER A 228 2.32 13.69 25.41
C SER A 228 0.82 13.72 25.66
N ALA A 229 0.43 13.54 26.92
CA ALA A 229 -0.95 13.66 27.36
C ALA A 229 -1.26 15.09 27.81
N ALA A 230 -2.47 15.56 27.51
CA ALA A 230 -2.99 16.80 28.11
C ALA A 230 -2.97 16.72 29.64
N PRO A 231 -2.73 17.82 30.34
CA PRO A 231 -2.52 17.81 31.82
C PRO A 231 -3.66 17.15 32.61
N ASP A 232 -4.88 17.31 32.16
CA ASP A 232 -6.10 16.76 32.76
C ASP A 232 -6.35 15.28 32.45
N GLN A 233 -5.63 14.71 31.46
CA GLN A 233 -5.79 13.32 31.02
C GLN A 233 -4.55 12.45 31.28
N ARG A 234 -3.54 12.94 32.01
CA ARG A 234 -2.27 12.23 32.20
C ARG A 234 -2.46 10.84 32.81
N ASP A 235 -3.27 10.73 33.82
CA ASP A 235 -3.48 9.48 34.55
C ASP A 235 -4.26 8.47 33.66
N ASN A 236 -5.25 8.96 32.93
CA ASN A 236 -6.05 8.13 32.03
C ASN A 236 -5.28 7.63 30.81
N LEU A 237 -4.25 8.36 30.37
CA LEU A 237 -3.41 8.04 29.22
C LEU A 237 -2.07 7.37 29.61
N ALA A 238 -1.75 7.25 30.91
CA ALA A 238 -0.48 6.70 31.34
C ALA A 238 -0.21 5.29 30.82
N GLY A 239 -1.22 4.43 30.86
CA GLY A 239 -1.10 3.06 30.32
C GLY A 239 -0.80 3.03 28.83
N LEU A 240 -1.48 3.88 28.04
CA LEU A 240 -1.26 3.99 26.61
C LEU A 240 0.13 4.56 26.28
N LEU A 241 0.55 5.61 27.00
CA LEU A 241 1.87 6.22 26.81
C LEU A 241 3.00 5.21 27.07
N ASN A 242 2.89 4.39 28.11
CA ASN A 242 3.87 3.35 28.40
C ASN A 242 3.98 2.27 27.32
N LEU A 243 2.90 2.04 26.54
CA LEU A 243 2.94 1.13 25.39
C LEU A 243 3.56 1.78 24.16
N LEU A 244 3.46 3.12 24.03
CA LEU A 244 3.94 3.84 22.86
C LEU A 244 5.45 4.11 22.88
N GLY A 245 6.06 4.34 24.06
CA GLY A 245 7.46 4.71 24.09
C GLY A 245 8.08 4.75 25.48
N ARG A 246 9.30 5.26 25.54
CA ARG A 246 10.05 5.37 26.81
C ARG A 246 9.71 6.68 27.53
N PRO A 247 9.37 6.65 28.83
CA PRO A 247 9.11 7.86 29.61
C PRO A 247 10.31 8.83 29.60
N VAL A 248 10.04 10.10 29.33
CA VAL A 248 11.03 11.20 29.40
C VAL A 248 10.66 12.18 30.50
N SER A 249 9.39 12.46 30.70
CA SER A 249 8.86 13.31 31.73
C SER A 249 7.44 12.90 32.10
N PRO A 250 6.87 13.38 33.22
CA PRO A 250 5.49 13.05 33.57
C PRO A 250 4.50 13.36 32.46
N GLY A 251 3.83 12.33 31.97
CA GLY A 251 2.86 12.42 30.87
C GLY A 251 3.46 12.59 29.45
N THR A 252 4.78 12.36 29.30
CA THR A 252 5.46 12.45 27.99
C THR A 252 6.41 11.27 27.78
N VAL A 253 6.35 10.66 26.61
CA VAL A 253 7.24 9.56 26.21
C VAL A 253 7.94 9.89 24.89
N ALA A 254 9.16 9.38 24.74
CA ALA A 254 9.91 9.47 23.49
C ALA A 254 9.51 8.31 22.56
N LEU A 255 9.34 8.67 21.31
CA LEU A 255 9.12 7.74 20.18
C LEU A 255 10.40 7.73 19.37
N THR A 256 11.21 6.68 19.49
CA THR A 256 12.47 6.58 18.75
C THR A 256 12.54 5.26 18.02
N PHE A 257 12.87 5.33 16.73
CA PHE A 257 13.15 4.16 15.91
C PHE A 257 14.37 4.47 15.04
N VAL A 258 15.40 3.64 15.15
CA VAL A 258 16.62 3.72 14.35
C VAL A 258 16.96 2.30 13.88
N ARG A 259 17.20 2.17 12.56
CA ARG A 259 17.62 0.91 11.93
C ARG A 259 18.61 1.18 10.81
#